data_cf8eca422ed8d1dd376d2b2dc0520634
#
_entry.id   cf8eca422ed8d1dd376d2b2dc0520634
#
_cell.length_a   1.000
_cell.length_b   1.000
_cell.length_c   1.000
_cell.angle_alpha   90.00
_cell.angle_beta   90.00
_cell.angle_gamma   90.00
#
_symmetry.space_group_name_H-M   'P 1'
#
loop_
_entity.id
_entity.type
_entity.pdbx_description
1 polymer ?
#
loop_
_entity_poly.entity_id
_entity_poly.type
_entity_poly.pdbx_seq_one_letter_code
_entity_poly.pdbx_strand_id
1 'polypeptide(L)'
;MTYDTTLPYPRDLIGHGRHPPHARWPGGARIAVQFVLNYEEGGENCVLHGDAGSEQFLSEMFNPASYPERHMSMEGIYEYGARAGVWRILREFEQRGLPLTVFGVATALQRHPEVCAAFTELGHEIACHGLKWIHYQNVPEDVERAHLQEAMAIIERLTGTRALGWYTGRDSPRTRRLVADFGGFAYDSDYYGDDLPFWMQVRRTDGSVVPQLIVPYTLDCNDMRF
;
A
#
# COMPACT_ATOMS: atom_id res chain seq x y z
N MET A 1 2.52 -7.80 20.01
CA MET A 1 3.85 -7.39 19.48
C MET A 1 4.08 -5.93 19.79
N THR A 2 5.34 -5.50 19.96
CA THR A 2 5.69 -4.08 20.16
C THR A 2 6.64 -3.64 19.06
N TYR A 3 6.31 -2.56 18.37
CA TYR A 3 7.18 -1.91 17.41
C TYR A 3 7.90 -0.73 18.09
N ASP A 4 9.13 -0.96 18.46
CA ASP A 4 9.99 0.03 19.10
C ASP A 4 11.41 -0.12 18.56
N THR A 5 11.79 0.76 17.64
CA THR A 5 13.11 0.75 16.99
C THR A 5 14.28 1.12 17.91
N THR A 6 13.98 1.53 19.15
CA THR A 6 15.01 1.82 20.16
C THR A 6 15.50 0.56 20.90
N LEU A 7 14.76 -0.55 20.76
CA LEU A 7 15.17 -1.83 21.35
C LEU A 7 16.40 -2.41 20.62
N PRO A 8 17.32 -3.07 21.35
CA PRO A 8 18.48 -3.72 20.73
C PRO A 8 18.09 -4.80 19.71
N TYR A 9 16.95 -5.49 19.93
CA TYR A 9 16.40 -6.49 19.02
C TYR A 9 14.88 -6.39 19.02
N PRO A 10 14.28 -5.63 18.09
CA PRO A 10 12.84 -5.35 18.07
C PRO A 10 12.00 -6.42 17.36
N ARG A 11 12.62 -7.48 16.82
CA ARG A 11 11.90 -8.51 16.05
C ARG A 11 11.24 -9.55 16.98
N ASP A 12 10.02 -9.95 16.64
CA ASP A 12 9.36 -11.12 17.22
C ASP A 12 9.51 -12.31 16.27
N LEU A 13 10.27 -13.31 16.67
CA LEU A 13 10.46 -14.58 15.94
C LEU A 13 9.71 -15.74 16.59
N ILE A 14 8.93 -15.51 17.63
CA ILE A 14 8.22 -16.52 18.40
C ILE A 14 6.81 -16.70 17.87
N GLY A 15 6.10 -15.60 17.59
CA GLY A 15 4.72 -15.59 17.11
C GLY A 15 3.80 -16.43 17.99
N HIS A 16 2.93 -17.22 17.36
CA HIS A 16 2.00 -18.13 18.05
C HIS A 16 2.58 -19.54 18.32
N GLY A 17 3.80 -19.82 17.90
CA GLY A 17 4.45 -21.12 18.07
C GLY A 17 3.64 -22.26 17.43
N ARG A 18 3.51 -23.38 18.16
CA ARG A 18 2.82 -24.58 17.66
C ARG A 18 1.29 -24.52 17.73
N HIS A 19 0.75 -23.50 18.36
CA HIS A 19 -0.70 -23.42 18.68
C HIS A 19 -1.26 -22.07 18.22
N PRO A 20 -1.41 -21.85 16.88
CA PRO A 20 -1.98 -20.61 16.38
C PRO A 20 -3.44 -20.47 16.88
N PRO A 21 -3.88 -19.24 17.15
CA PRO A 21 -5.25 -19.00 17.57
C PRO A 21 -6.23 -19.29 16.44
N HIS A 22 -7.45 -19.70 16.78
CA HIS A 22 -8.53 -19.80 15.81
C HIS A 22 -8.98 -18.39 15.42
N ALA A 23 -9.02 -18.09 14.12
CA ALA A 23 -9.32 -16.75 13.59
C ALA A 23 -10.72 -16.23 13.98
N ARG A 24 -11.70 -17.14 14.16
CA ARG A 24 -13.11 -16.81 14.51
C ARG A 24 -13.71 -15.78 13.54
N TRP A 25 -13.52 -16.01 12.25
CA TRP A 25 -14.08 -15.14 11.23
C TRP A 25 -15.58 -14.95 11.42
N PRO A 26 -16.13 -13.74 11.10
CA PRO A 26 -17.56 -13.46 11.19
C PRO A 26 -18.42 -14.52 10.47
N GLY A 27 -19.59 -14.82 11.03
CA GLY A 27 -20.50 -15.82 10.48
C GLY A 27 -20.02 -17.28 10.56
N GLY A 28 -18.97 -17.56 11.31
CA GLY A 28 -18.37 -18.90 11.39
C GLY A 28 -17.62 -19.30 10.12
N ALA A 29 -17.22 -18.34 9.31
CA ALA A 29 -16.45 -18.58 8.10
C ALA A 29 -15.10 -19.25 8.40
N ARG A 30 -14.67 -20.14 7.52
CA ARG A 30 -13.41 -20.88 7.66
C ARG A 30 -12.22 -20.09 7.13
N ILE A 31 -12.46 -19.15 6.23
CA ILE A 31 -11.45 -18.32 5.57
C ILE A 31 -12.01 -16.92 5.35
N ALA A 32 -11.16 -15.91 5.41
CA ALA A 32 -11.42 -14.58 4.89
C ALA A 32 -10.65 -14.41 3.58
N VAL A 33 -11.30 -13.91 2.55
CA VAL A 33 -10.68 -13.59 1.26
C VAL A 33 -10.79 -12.09 1.06
N GLN A 34 -9.65 -11.44 0.88
CA GLN A 34 -9.56 -10.04 0.53
C GLN A 34 -8.96 -9.91 -0.87
N PHE A 35 -9.67 -9.23 -1.75
CA PHE A 35 -9.13 -8.87 -3.06
C PHE A 35 -8.50 -7.49 -2.95
N VAL A 36 -7.26 -7.39 -3.38
CA VAL A 36 -6.49 -6.14 -3.37
C VAL A 36 -6.06 -5.81 -4.79
N LEU A 37 -6.28 -4.57 -5.19
CA LEU A 37 -5.72 -3.98 -6.41
C LEU A 37 -4.70 -2.91 -6.01
N ASN A 38 -3.44 -3.13 -6.32
CA ASN A 38 -2.44 -2.07 -6.26
C ASN A 38 -2.61 -1.19 -7.50
N TYR A 39 -2.98 0.08 -7.30
CA TYR A 39 -3.09 1.05 -8.39
C TYR A 39 -1.91 2.03 -8.30
N GLU A 40 -0.91 1.83 -9.14
CA GLU A 40 0.41 2.45 -9.07
C GLU A 40 0.76 3.24 -10.33
N GLU A 41 0.01 3.06 -11.40
CA GLU A 41 0.24 3.63 -12.74
C GLU A 41 0.19 5.15 -12.73
N GLY A 42 1.32 5.78 -12.93
CA GLY A 42 1.55 7.23 -12.78
C GLY A 42 2.17 7.61 -11.44
N GLY A 43 2.40 6.64 -10.54
CA GLY A 43 3.13 6.82 -9.28
C GLY A 43 4.55 6.25 -9.30
N GLU A 44 4.91 5.49 -10.34
CA GLU A 44 6.22 4.90 -10.56
C GLU A 44 7.32 5.95 -10.76
N ASN A 45 8.60 5.53 -10.66
CA ASN A 45 9.72 6.38 -11.00
C ASN A 45 9.70 6.74 -12.49
N CYS A 46 9.66 8.02 -12.79
CA CYS A 46 9.68 8.54 -14.15
C CYS A 46 10.31 9.93 -14.18
N VAL A 47 11.19 10.16 -15.14
CA VAL A 47 11.84 11.49 -15.30
C VAL A 47 10.83 12.61 -15.54
N LEU A 48 9.66 12.30 -16.12
CA LEU A 48 8.55 13.26 -16.27
C LEU A 48 7.89 13.63 -14.92
N HIS A 49 8.12 12.84 -13.89
CA HIS A 49 7.67 13.08 -12.51
C HIS A 49 8.74 13.79 -11.66
N GLY A 50 9.87 14.17 -12.26
CA GLY A 50 11.01 14.79 -11.59
C GLY A 50 11.95 13.79 -10.92
N ASP A 51 11.83 12.50 -11.20
CA ASP A 51 12.71 11.47 -10.67
C ASP A 51 14.03 11.43 -11.44
N ALA A 52 15.09 10.95 -10.77
CA ALA A 52 16.43 10.86 -11.34
C ALA A 52 16.56 9.82 -12.46
N GLY A 53 15.61 8.88 -12.54
CA GLY A 53 15.61 7.84 -13.53
C GLY A 53 14.24 7.18 -13.69
N SER A 54 14.15 6.34 -14.74
CA SER A 54 12.96 5.55 -15.04
C SER A 54 12.81 4.37 -14.08
N GLU A 55 11.57 3.85 -13.95
CA GLU A 55 11.29 2.62 -13.19
C GLU A 55 12.00 1.42 -13.81
N GLN A 56 12.36 0.46 -12.96
CA GLN A 56 13.01 -0.79 -13.34
C GLN A 56 12.39 -2.02 -12.65
N PHE A 57 11.29 -1.83 -11.95
CA PHE A 57 10.67 -2.88 -11.15
C PHE A 57 9.23 -3.15 -11.59
N LEU A 58 8.74 -4.36 -11.34
CA LEU A 58 7.41 -4.82 -11.72
C LEU A 58 7.08 -4.58 -13.20
N SER A 59 7.65 -5.41 -14.05
CA SER A 59 7.28 -5.43 -15.45
C SER A 59 7.53 -6.81 -16.05
N GLU A 60 6.89 -7.07 -17.16
CA GLU A 60 7.12 -8.25 -18.01
C GLU A 60 8.47 -8.17 -18.75
N MET A 61 9.20 -7.07 -18.56
CA MET A 61 10.53 -6.91 -19.13
C MET A 61 11.56 -7.68 -18.33
N PHE A 62 12.34 -8.50 -19.04
CA PHE A 62 13.45 -9.20 -18.42
C PHE A 62 14.60 -8.23 -18.12
N ASN A 63 14.98 -8.14 -16.83
CA ASN A 63 16.14 -7.36 -16.37
C ASN A 63 16.11 -5.87 -16.82
N PRO A 64 15.03 -5.11 -16.58
CA PRO A 64 14.98 -3.74 -17.01
C PRO A 64 16.02 -2.89 -16.27
N ALA A 65 16.56 -1.88 -16.95
CA ALA A 65 17.48 -0.91 -16.37
C ALA A 65 16.78 0.44 -16.12
N SER A 66 17.24 1.18 -15.11
CA SER A 66 16.86 2.58 -14.94
C SER A 66 17.72 3.49 -15.81
N TYR A 67 17.09 4.42 -16.50
CA TYR A 67 17.75 5.40 -17.36
C TYR A 67 17.48 6.83 -16.85
N PRO A 68 18.44 7.76 -16.96
CA PRO A 68 18.22 9.18 -16.64
C PRO A 68 17.37 9.90 -17.71
N GLU A 69 16.70 9.13 -18.54
CA GLU A 69 15.81 9.53 -19.62
C GLU A 69 14.53 8.72 -19.58
N ARG A 70 13.58 9.06 -20.45
CA ARG A 70 12.33 8.30 -20.59
C ARG A 70 12.60 6.85 -21.04
N HIS A 71 11.94 5.92 -20.39
CA HIS A 71 11.95 4.51 -20.81
C HIS A 71 10.62 4.14 -21.46
N MET A 72 10.53 4.32 -22.78
CA MET A 72 9.26 4.24 -23.51
C MET A 72 8.52 2.92 -23.34
N SER A 73 9.25 1.79 -23.29
CA SER A 73 8.61 0.47 -23.09
C SER A 73 8.05 0.34 -21.67
N MET A 74 8.78 0.85 -20.67
CA MET A 74 8.30 0.83 -19.28
C MET A 74 7.06 1.71 -19.12
N GLU A 75 7.11 2.94 -19.64
CA GLU A 75 5.94 3.84 -19.65
C GLU A 75 4.73 3.18 -20.32
N GLY A 76 4.94 2.51 -21.46
CA GLY A 76 3.87 1.80 -22.18
C GLY A 76 3.23 0.66 -21.38
N ILE A 77 4.00 -0.06 -20.56
CA ILE A 77 3.47 -1.10 -19.66
C ILE A 77 2.58 -0.48 -18.58
N TYR A 78 3.07 0.56 -17.91
CA TYR A 78 2.27 1.30 -16.91
C TYR A 78 1.02 1.95 -17.54
N GLU A 79 1.16 2.55 -18.75
CA GLU A 79 0.01 3.08 -19.47
C GLU A 79 -1.05 2.01 -19.78
N TYR A 80 -0.64 0.77 -20.07
CA TYR A 80 -1.60 -0.32 -20.31
C TYR A 80 -2.44 -0.60 -19.05
N GLY A 81 -1.83 -0.65 -17.88
CA GLY A 81 -2.53 -0.83 -16.59
C GLY A 81 -3.61 0.23 -16.39
N ALA A 82 -3.25 1.52 -16.56
CA ALA A 82 -4.18 2.63 -16.40
C ALA A 82 -5.25 2.70 -17.50
N ARG A 83 -4.89 2.43 -18.76
CA ARG A 83 -5.79 2.62 -19.93
C ARG A 83 -6.72 1.45 -20.20
N ALA A 84 -6.29 0.24 -19.85
CA ALA A 84 -7.01 -0.99 -20.19
C ALA A 84 -7.15 -1.98 -19.03
N GLY A 85 -6.08 -2.26 -18.31
CA GLY A 85 -6.03 -3.29 -17.28
C GLY A 85 -7.02 -3.06 -16.15
N VAL A 86 -6.97 -1.89 -15.54
CA VAL A 86 -7.85 -1.50 -14.42
C VAL A 86 -9.33 -1.62 -14.79
N TRP A 87 -9.73 -1.18 -15.98
CA TRP A 87 -11.11 -1.23 -16.43
C TRP A 87 -11.61 -2.67 -16.68
N ARG A 88 -10.71 -3.58 -17.07
CA ARG A 88 -11.05 -5.01 -17.19
C ARG A 88 -11.28 -5.62 -15.81
N ILE A 89 -10.41 -5.32 -14.85
CA ILE A 89 -10.56 -5.78 -13.46
C ILE A 89 -11.86 -5.26 -12.87
N LEU A 90 -12.12 -3.96 -12.95
CA LEU A 90 -13.34 -3.36 -12.41
C LEU A 90 -14.62 -4.01 -12.96
N ARG A 91 -14.70 -4.28 -14.27
CA ARG A 91 -15.86 -4.98 -14.86
C ARG A 91 -16.06 -6.36 -14.25
N GLU A 92 -14.99 -7.11 -13.96
CA GLU A 92 -15.07 -8.44 -13.34
C GLU A 92 -15.63 -8.36 -11.91
N PHE A 93 -15.21 -7.36 -11.15
CA PHE A 93 -15.69 -7.15 -9.79
C PHE A 93 -17.12 -6.63 -9.76
N GLU A 94 -17.48 -5.68 -10.61
CA GLU A 94 -18.82 -5.15 -10.76
C GLU A 94 -19.84 -6.25 -11.16
N GLN A 95 -19.52 -7.04 -12.18
CA GLN A 95 -20.38 -8.13 -12.64
C GLN A 95 -20.65 -9.20 -11.59
N ARG A 96 -19.73 -9.40 -10.65
CA ARG A 96 -19.84 -10.40 -9.59
C ARG A 96 -20.32 -9.82 -8.26
N GLY A 97 -20.46 -8.50 -8.17
CA GLY A 97 -20.82 -7.82 -6.93
C GLY A 97 -19.81 -8.04 -5.81
N LEU A 98 -18.53 -8.13 -6.15
CA LEU A 98 -17.45 -8.40 -5.18
C LEU A 98 -16.82 -7.09 -4.70
N PRO A 99 -16.53 -6.97 -3.40
CA PRO A 99 -15.77 -5.84 -2.87
C PRO A 99 -14.29 -5.94 -3.28
N LEU A 100 -13.66 -4.77 -3.42
CA LEU A 100 -12.24 -4.62 -3.73
C LEU A 100 -11.64 -3.58 -2.79
N THR A 101 -10.45 -3.84 -2.25
CA THR A 101 -9.62 -2.83 -1.61
C THR A 101 -8.58 -2.36 -2.62
N VAL A 102 -8.56 -1.08 -2.92
CA VAL A 102 -7.57 -0.46 -3.81
C VAL A 102 -6.47 0.15 -2.95
N PHE A 103 -5.27 -0.38 -3.04
CA PHE A 103 -4.07 0.30 -2.54
C PHE A 103 -3.64 1.30 -3.60
N GLY A 104 -4.08 2.55 -3.41
CA GLY A 104 -3.90 3.61 -4.40
C GLY A 104 -2.71 4.50 -4.07
N VAL A 105 -1.73 4.55 -4.98
CA VAL A 105 -0.67 5.56 -4.92
C VAL A 105 -1.28 6.93 -5.21
N ALA A 106 -1.11 7.87 -4.30
CA ALA A 106 -1.86 9.14 -4.36
C ALA A 106 -1.61 9.93 -5.65
N THR A 107 -0.36 9.97 -6.14
CA THR A 107 -0.05 10.62 -7.41
C THR A 107 -0.61 9.89 -8.62
N ALA A 108 -0.75 8.57 -8.57
CA ALA A 108 -1.41 7.78 -9.61
C ALA A 108 -2.90 8.13 -9.68
N LEU A 109 -3.60 8.13 -8.54
CA LEU A 109 -5.00 8.54 -8.44
C LEU A 109 -5.21 9.99 -8.91
N GLN A 110 -4.30 10.89 -8.55
CA GLN A 110 -4.36 12.31 -8.95
C GLN A 110 -4.22 12.50 -10.47
N ARG A 111 -3.41 11.66 -11.13
CA ARG A 111 -3.22 11.70 -12.59
C ARG A 111 -4.36 11.04 -13.36
N HIS A 112 -5.16 10.22 -12.70
CA HIS A 112 -6.29 9.52 -13.30
C HIS A 112 -7.55 9.63 -12.42
N PRO A 113 -8.12 10.84 -12.30
CA PRO A 113 -9.27 11.08 -11.43
C PRO A 113 -10.50 10.28 -11.83
N GLU A 114 -10.66 9.90 -13.11
CA GLU A 114 -11.77 9.08 -13.59
C GLU A 114 -11.77 7.68 -13.00
N VAL A 115 -10.58 7.06 -12.85
CA VAL A 115 -10.51 5.75 -12.23
C VAL A 115 -10.76 5.85 -10.72
N CYS A 116 -10.28 6.92 -10.08
CA CYS A 116 -10.56 7.18 -8.68
C CYS A 116 -12.08 7.34 -8.42
N ALA A 117 -12.77 8.06 -9.30
CA ALA A 117 -14.24 8.19 -9.26
C ALA A 117 -14.92 6.83 -9.42
N ALA A 118 -14.49 6.00 -10.38
CA ALA A 118 -15.05 4.67 -10.60
C ALA A 118 -14.89 3.76 -9.38
N PHE A 119 -13.72 3.77 -8.71
CA PHE A 119 -13.55 3.01 -7.46
C PHE A 119 -14.56 3.43 -6.39
N THR A 120 -14.77 4.75 -6.25
CA THR A 120 -15.69 5.30 -5.25
C THR A 120 -17.16 4.99 -5.60
N GLU A 121 -17.55 5.15 -6.86
CA GLU A 121 -18.90 4.88 -7.36
C GLU A 121 -19.29 3.40 -7.20
N LEU A 122 -18.34 2.49 -7.40
CA LEU A 122 -18.54 1.06 -7.20
C LEU A 122 -18.47 0.63 -5.72
N GLY A 123 -18.22 1.58 -4.80
CA GLY A 123 -18.15 1.30 -3.37
C GLY A 123 -16.91 0.53 -2.92
N HIS A 124 -15.85 0.59 -3.70
CA HIS A 124 -14.56 -0.01 -3.33
C HIS A 124 -13.83 0.84 -2.29
N GLU A 125 -13.12 0.20 -1.39
CA GLU A 125 -12.25 0.89 -0.44
C GLU A 125 -11.00 1.42 -1.16
N ILE A 126 -10.62 2.67 -0.88
CA ILE A 126 -9.32 3.21 -1.27
C ILE A 126 -8.48 3.37 -0.01
N ALA A 127 -7.45 2.55 0.12
CA ALA A 127 -6.41 2.66 1.13
C ALA A 127 -5.20 3.41 0.57
N CYS A 128 -4.46 4.11 1.42
CA CYS A 128 -3.31 4.89 1.01
C CYS A 128 -2.09 4.00 0.73
N HIS A 129 -1.58 4.05 -0.50
CA HIS A 129 -0.35 3.36 -0.93
C HIS A 129 0.85 4.33 -1.03
N GLY A 130 0.88 5.33 -0.16
CA GLY A 130 1.90 6.38 -0.19
C GLY A 130 1.65 7.44 -1.25
N LEU A 131 2.56 8.43 -1.32
CA LEU A 131 2.49 9.51 -2.30
C LEU A 131 2.93 9.06 -3.68
N LYS A 132 4.09 8.41 -3.72
CA LYS A 132 4.77 7.87 -4.90
C LYS A 132 5.17 6.43 -4.63
N TRP A 133 5.34 5.65 -5.67
CA TRP A 133 5.79 4.27 -5.55
C TRP A 133 7.33 4.18 -5.52
N ILE A 134 7.94 4.66 -4.45
CA ILE A 134 9.38 4.73 -4.23
C ILE A 134 9.79 3.99 -2.96
N HIS A 135 11.06 3.57 -2.88
CA HIS A 135 11.63 3.02 -1.65
C HIS A 135 11.92 4.12 -0.63
N TYR A 136 11.29 4.04 0.54
CA TYR A 136 11.49 5.01 1.62
C TYR A 136 12.72 4.75 2.48
N GLN A 137 13.41 3.61 2.31
CA GLN A 137 14.53 3.18 3.15
C GLN A 137 15.58 4.30 3.36
N ASN A 138 15.91 5.04 2.31
CA ASN A 138 16.94 6.09 2.33
C ASN A 138 16.35 7.51 2.19
N VAL A 139 15.04 7.66 2.21
CA VAL A 139 14.38 8.98 2.15
C VAL A 139 14.51 9.65 3.52
N PRO A 140 14.85 10.96 3.62
CA PRO A 140 14.86 11.68 4.90
C PRO A 140 13.49 11.64 5.60
N GLU A 141 13.49 11.59 6.93
CA GLU A 141 12.26 11.43 7.70
C GLU A 141 11.24 12.57 7.48
N ASP A 142 11.72 13.80 7.38
CA ASP A 142 10.89 14.97 7.13
C ASP A 142 10.20 14.91 5.75
N VAL A 143 10.90 14.39 4.74
CA VAL A 143 10.36 14.16 3.39
C VAL A 143 9.34 13.02 3.41
N GLU A 144 9.65 11.90 4.08
CA GLU A 144 8.71 10.77 4.22
C GLU A 144 7.43 11.20 4.93
N ARG A 145 7.55 12.00 6.00
CA ARG A 145 6.42 12.59 6.73
C ARG A 145 5.59 13.52 5.84
N ALA A 146 6.23 14.38 5.07
CA ALA A 146 5.55 15.28 4.13
C ALA A 146 4.81 14.48 3.03
N HIS A 147 5.42 13.43 2.49
CA HIS A 147 4.79 12.55 1.52
C HIS A 147 3.54 11.85 2.09
N LEU A 148 3.59 11.37 3.34
CA LEU A 148 2.42 10.79 4.00
C LEU A 148 1.28 11.81 4.11
N GLN A 149 1.58 13.01 4.58
CA GLN A 149 0.59 14.09 4.72
C GLN A 149 -0.04 14.48 3.39
N GLU A 150 0.78 14.65 2.35
CA GLU A 150 0.33 15.00 1.02
C GLU A 150 -0.50 13.88 0.38
N ALA A 151 -0.09 12.62 0.53
CA ALA A 151 -0.85 11.47 0.04
C ALA A 151 -2.27 11.44 0.62
N MET A 152 -2.38 11.60 1.93
CA MET A 152 -3.69 11.61 2.61
C MET A 152 -4.56 12.78 2.16
N ALA A 153 -3.97 13.96 1.99
CA ALA A 153 -4.70 15.14 1.49
C ALA A 153 -5.18 14.98 0.04
N ILE A 154 -4.38 14.34 -0.82
CA ILE A 154 -4.77 14.04 -2.20
C ILE A 154 -5.95 13.08 -2.22
N ILE A 155 -5.86 11.94 -1.51
CA ILE A 155 -6.91 10.94 -1.49
C ILE A 155 -8.23 11.54 -0.94
N GLU A 156 -8.17 12.26 0.18
CA GLU A 156 -9.35 12.90 0.75
C GLU A 156 -10.00 13.92 -0.19
N ARG A 157 -9.19 14.70 -0.90
CA ARG A 157 -9.68 15.65 -1.91
C ARG A 157 -10.37 14.95 -3.09
N LEU A 158 -9.84 13.81 -3.55
CA LEU A 158 -10.36 13.09 -4.71
C LEU A 158 -11.62 12.28 -4.39
N THR A 159 -11.68 11.70 -3.19
CA THR A 159 -12.75 10.77 -2.79
C THR A 159 -13.82 11.39 -1.88
N GLY A 160 -13.53 12.56 -1.30
CA GLY A 160 -14.37 13.17 -0.27
C GLY A 160 -14.30 12.46 1.09
N THR A 161 -13.48 11.42 1.22
CA THR A 161 -13.33 10.63 2.44
C THR A 161 -11.87 10.38 2.77
N ARG A 162 -11.58 10.23 4.06
CA ARG A 162 -10.25 9.87 4.52
C ARG A 162 -9.97 8.39 4.26
N ALA A 163 -8.79 8.05 3.76
CA ALA A 163 -8.35 6.66 3.69
C ALA A 163 -8.21 6.06 5.10
N LEU A 164 -8.79 4.88 5.30
CA LEU A 164 -8.73 4.16 6.58
C LEU A 164 -7.59 3.15 6.65
N GLY A 165 -7.11 2.65 5.52
CA GLY A 165 -6.01 1.71 5.41
C GLY A 165 -4.71 2.39 4.98
N TRP A 166 -3.60 1.82 5.42
CA TRP A 166 -2.25 2.18 5.00
C TRP A 166 -1.49 0.96 4.51
N TYR A 167 -0.80 1.09 3.39
CA TYR A 167 0.19 0.15 2.87
C TYR A 167 1.13 0.87 1.92
N THR A 168 2.43 0.80 2.12
CA THR A 168 3.39 1.36 1.15
C THR A 168 4.17 0.28 0.40
N GLY A 169 4.35 -0.91 0.99
CA GLY A 169 5.10 -2.01 0.39
C GLY A 169 6.60 -1.75 0.20
N ARG A 170 7.03 -0.50 0.40
CA ARG A 170 8.42 -0.03 0.24
C ARG A 170 8.84 0.84 1.43
N ASP A 171 8.43 0.41 2.62
CA ASP A 171 8.56 1.12 3.87
C ASP A 171 10.02 1.31 4.32
N SER A 172 10.21 2.22 5.27
CA SER A 172 11.43 2.45 6.02
C SER A 172 11.28 1.99 7.47
N PRO A 173 12.37 1.90 8.25
CA PRO A 173 12.25 1.69 9.69
C PRO A 173 11.45 2.76 10.44
N ARG A 174 11.11 3.87 9.81
CA ARG A 174 10.35 4.99 10.39
C ARG A 174 8.89 4.98 10.00
N THR A 175 8.54 4.41 8.86
CA THR A 175 7.19 4.48 8.25
C THR A 175 6.09 4.18 9.25
N ARG A 176 6.15 3.03 9.94
CA ARG A 176 5.12 2.63 10.92
C ARG A 176 4.94 3.65 12.05
N ARG A 177 6.04 4.20 12.55
CA ARG A 177 5.98 5.26 13.57
C ARG A 177 5.34 6.52 13.00
N LEU A 178 5.69 6.93 11.79
CA LEU A 178 5.11 8.08 11.11
C LEU A 178 3.61 7.91 10.86
N VAL A 179 3.18 6.71 10.47
CA VAL A 179 1.76 6.34 10.31
C VAL A 179 1.02 6.43 11.66
N ALA A 180 1.64 5.92 12.73
CA ALA A 180 1.09 6.04 14.08
C ALA A 180 1.05 7.49 14.59
N ASP A 181 2.07 8.30 14.29
CA ASP A 181 2.11 9.74 14.62
C ASP A 181 0.98 10.50 13.91
N PHE A 182 0.77 10.23 12.63
CA PHE A 182 -0.31 10.84 11.85
C PHE A 182 -1.68 10.42 12.37
N GLY A 183 -1.83 9.14 12.72
CA GLY A 183 -3.03 8.57 13.34
C GLY A 183 -4.25 8.51 12.43
N GLY A 184 -5.35 7.98 12.98
CA GLY A 184 -6.65 7.90 12.31
C GLY A 184 -6.77 6.80 11.26
N PHE A 185 -5.77 5.95 11.09
CA PHE A 185 -5.88 4.72 10.31
C PHE A 185 -6.57 3.63 11.13
N ALA A 186 -7.46 2.90 10.48
CA ALA A 186 -8.10 1.71 11.05
C ALA A 186 -7.15 0.51 11.02
N TYR A 187 -6.29 0.42 10.01
CA TYR A 187 -5.30 -0.64 9.87
C TYR A 187 -4.06 -0.21 9.08
N ASP A 188 -2.99 -1.00 9.25
CA ASP A 188 -1.72 -0.90 8.53
C ASP A 188 -1.38 -2.29 7.98
N SER A 189 -1.13 -2.40 6.68
CA SER A 189 -0.82 -3.65 5.99
C SER A 189 0.67 -3.80 5.62
N ASP A 190 1.55 -2.89 6.05
CA ASP A 190 3.00 -3.01 5.84
C ASP A 190 3.62 -4.09 6.76
N TYR A 191 3.14 -5.33 6.65
CA TYR A 191 3.65 -6.45 7.42
C TYR A 191 3.38 -7.77 6.70
N TYR A 192 4.38 -8.64 6.63
CA TYR A 192 4.33 -9.93 5.93
C TYR A 192 4.54 -11.15 6.84
N GLY A 193 4.58 -10.93 8.14
CA GLY A 193 5.09 -11.92 9.10
C GLY A 193 4.03 -12.68 9.88
N ASP A 194 2.76 -12.63 9.48
CA ASP A 194 1.70 -13.40 10.14
C ASP A 194 0.57 -13.72 9.15
N ASP A 195 -0.24 -14.74 9.48
CA ASP A 195 -1.43 -15.13 8.71
C ASP A 195 -2.69 -14.40 9.16
N LEU A 196 -2.71 -13.87 10.37
CA LEU A 196 -3.88 -13.29 11.00
C LEU A 196 -3.66 -11.82 11.37
N PRO A 197 -4.71 -10.98 11.30
CA PRO A 197 -4.65 -9.64 11.86
C PRO A 197 -4.35 -9.66 13.36
N PHE A 198 -3.54 -8.71 13.81
CA PHE A 198 -3.17 -8.58 15.22
C PHE A 198 -2.90 -7.14 15.62
N TRP A 199 -2.95 -6.86 16.93
CA TRP A 199 -2.64 -5.57 17.48
C TRP A 199 -1.15 -5.43 17.78
N MET A 200 -0.53 -4.39 17.24
CA MET A 200 0.85 -4.00 17.51
C MET A 200 0.87 -2.73 18.36
N GLN A 201 1.70 -2.71 19.41
CA GLN A 201 1.95 -1.51 20.19
C GLN A 201 3.04 -0.70 19.51
N VAL A 202 2.73 0.49 19.03
CA VAL A 202 3.66 1.35 18.30
C VAL A 202 4.05 2.55 19.14
N ARG A 203 5.37 2.75 19.35
CA ARG A 203 5.89 3.93 20.02
C ARG A 203 5.95 5.10 19.04
N ARG A 204 5.27 6.18 19.39
CA ARG A 204 5.25 7.45 18.66
C ARG A 204 6.49 8.31 18.93
N THR A 205 6.66 9.35 18.13
CA THR A 205 7.75 10.35 18.30
C THR A 205 7.67 11.08 19.64
N ASP A 206 6.48 11.33 20.17
CA ASP A 206 6.26 11.96 21.47
C ASP A 206 6.49 11.01 22.68
N GLY A 207 6.86 9.76 22.42
CA GLY A 207 7.08 8.71 23.41
C GLY A 207 5.83 7.97 23.85
N SER A 208 4.63 8.41 23.47
CA SER A 208 3.39 7.67 23.72
C SER A 208 3.38 6.34 22.97
N VAL A 209 2.61 5.38 23.47
CA VAL A 209 2.44 4.07 22.82
C VAL A 209 0.97 3.89 22.48
N VAL A 210 0.71 3.55 21.22
CA VAL A 210 -0.66 3.36 20.72
C VAL A 210 -0.84 1.98 20.09
N PRO A 211 -2.02 1.37 20.24
CA PRO A 211 -2.35 0.16 19.51
C PRO A 211 -2.62 0.51 18.03
N GLN A 212 -2.03 -0.28 17.13
CA GLN A 212 -2.28 -0.22 15.69
C GLN A 212 -2.69 -1.61 15.22
N LEU A 213 -3.80 -1.73 14.50
CA LEU A 213 -4.21 -2.98 13.89
C LEU A 213 -3.34 -3.25 12.68
N ILE A 214 -2.67 -4.37 12.70
CA ILE A 214 -1.92 -4.88 11.56
C ILE A 214 -2.79 -5.91 10.83
N VAL A 215 -2.98 -5.69 9.54
CA VAL A 215 -3.61 -6.65 8.61
C VAL A 215 -2.51 -7.12 7.67
N PRO A 216 -1.90 -8.27 7.92
CA PRO A 216 -0.76 -8.74 7.14
C PRO A 216 -1.10 -8.87 5.66
N TYR A 217 -0.16 -8.45 4.82
CA TYR A 217 -0.23 -8.61 3.37
C TYR A 217 0.54 -9.88 2.97
N THR A 218 0.05 -10.60 1.97
CA THR A 218 0.72 -11.79 1.46
C THR A 218 1.23 -11.57 0.03
N LEU A 219 2.46 -12.01 -0.25
CA LEU A 219 3.09 -11.89 -1.56
C LEU A 219 3.00 -13.17 -2.41
N ASP A 220 2.56 -14.27 -1.82
CA ASP A 220 2.48 -15.58 -2.50
C ASP A 220 1.33 -15.66 -3.52
N CYS A 221 0.30 -14.84 -3.32
CA CYS A 221 -0.84 -14.70 -4.24
C CYS A 221 -0.80 -13.39 -5.05
N ASN A 222 0.32 -12.66 -5.03
CA ASN A 222 0.49 -11.45 -5.81
C ASN A 222 0.86 -11.80 -7.26
N ASP A 223 0.24 -11.16 -8.25
CA ASP A 223 0.41 -11.45 -9.67
C ASP A 223 1.82 -11.19 -10.21
N MET A 224 2.64 -10.38 -9.52
CA MET A 224 4.06 -10.23 -9.86
C MET A 224 4.87 -11.53 -9.78
N ARG A 225 4.28 -12.61 -9.27
CA ARG A 225 4.91 -13.94 -9.14
C ARG A 225 4.55 -14.92 -10.26
N PHE A 226 3.64 -14.56 -11.16
CA PHE A 226 3.11 -15.43 -12.21
C PHE A 226 3.55 -15.02 -13.59
#